data_45c5c64bfdb1fda035b7a8f2cbb178af
#
_entry.id   45c5c64bfdb1fda035b7a8f2cbb178af
#
_cell.length_a   1.000
_cell.length_b   1.000
_cell.length_c   1.000
_cell.angle_alpha   90.00
_cell.angle_beta   90.00
_cell.angle_gamma   90.00
#
_symmetry.space_group_name_H-M   'P 1'
#
loop_
_entity.id
_entity.type
_entity.pdbx_description
1 polymer ?
#
loop_
_entity_poly.entity_id
_entity_poly.type
_entity_poly.pdbx_seq_one_letter_code
_entity_poly.pdbx_strand_id
1 'polypeptide(L)'
;MELLNNFGTLFLSVWNRGILGIDILQILIGIGIFLIFLIFRGIISKVIIKRLESIAKRTTNKLDDTFVKAMEGPARFLPIVLGFFIASYYMSFSDDGRAIVDTINRTLITILIFWVIHQIIEPVSYILSGLDKLLTRELIGWIIKSLKILIFILGLAAVLELWGIKIGPIIAGLGLFGVAVALGAQDLFKNLISGILVLVEKRFKIGDSGGREGGPRGLKVRSRYPAVPDAWHAGQWSS
;
A
#
# COMPACT_ATOMS: atom_id res chain seq x y z
N MET A 1 -19.62 -55.96 24.60
CA MET A 1 -18.16 -55.97 24.83
C MET A 1 -17.33 -55.81 23.57
N GLU A 2 -17.74 -56.39 22.44
CA GLU A 2 -17.00 -56.20 21.15
C GLU A 2 -16.91 -54.75 20.66
N LEU A 3 -17.96 -53.95 20.83
CA LEU A 3 -17.95 -52.54 20.43
C LEU A 3 -16.92 -51.71 21.23
N LEU A 4 -16.76 -51.96 22.52
CA LEU A 4 -15.77 -51.30 23.37
C LEU A 4 -14.34 -51.73 23.02
N ASN A 5 -14.15 -53.03 22.71
CA ASN A 5 -12.85 -53.53 22.26
C ASN A 5 -12.48 -52.99 20.89
N ASN A 6 -13.42 -52.96 19.93
CA ASN A 6 -13.21 -52.37 18.60
C ASN A 6 -12.93 -50.86 18.68
N PHE A 7 -13.65 -50.15 19.57
CA PHE A 7 -13.37 -48.74 19.81
C PHE A 7 -11.97 -48.53 20.42
N GLY A 8 -11.59 -49.35 21.40
CA GLY A 8 -10.27 -49.33 22.02
C GLY A 8 -9.14 -49.60 21.03
N THR A 9 -9.30 -50.61 20.17
CA THR A 9 -8.30 -50.93 19.13
C THR A 9 -8.22 -49.89 18.05
N LEU A 10 -9.33 -49.30 17.63
CA LEU A 10 -9.37 -48.16 16.70
C LEU A 10 -8.72 -46.93 17.33
N PHE A 11 -9.03 -46.62 18.60
CA PHE A 11 -8.43 -45.52 19.31
C PHE A 11 -6.91 -45.70 19.44
N LEU A 12 -6.44 -46.86 19.84
CA LEU A 12 -5.01 -47.16 19.93
C LEU A 12 -4.32 -47.19 18.57
N SER A 13 -5.01 -47.65 17.51
CA SER A 13 -4.43 -47.62 16.17
C SER A 13 -4.30 -46.21 15.60
N VAL A 14 -5.27 -45.34 15.87
CA VAL A 14 -5.20 -43.90 15.52
C VAL A 14 -4.16 -43.19 16.38
N TRP A 15 -4.11 -43.54 17.68
CA TRP A 15 -3.11 -42.98 18.60
C TRP A 15 -1.67 -43.30 18.18
N ASN A 16 -1.43 -44.58 17.80
CA ASN A 16 -0.09 -45.05 17.42
C ASN A 16 0.29 -44.74 15.96
N ARG A 17 -0.68 -44.55 15.05
CA ARG A 17 -0.40 -44.19 13.62
C ARG A 17 -0.42 -42.71 13.35
N GLY A 18 -0.96 -41.93 14.30
CA GLY A 18 -1.17 -40.51 14.12
C GLY A 18 -2.31 -40.17 13.13
N ILE A 19 -2.62 -38.90 13.01
CA ILE A 19 -3.55 -38.36 12.02
C ILE A 19 -2.70 -37.72 10.91
N LEU A 20 -2.88 -38.15 9.67
CA LEU A 20 -2.09 -37.69 8.52
C LEU A 20 -0.56 -37.94 8.65
N GLY A 21 -0.16 -39.01 9.37
CA GLY A 21 1.25 -39.33 9.59
C GLY A 21 1.96 -38.46 10.65
N ILE A 22 1.18 -37.68 11.43
CA ILE A 22 1.70 -36.85 12.51
C ILE A 22 1.36 -37.48 13.84
N ASP A 23 2.31 -37.57 14.76
CA ASP A 23 2.07 -38.03 16.11
C ASP A 23 1.06 -37.12 16.83
N ILE A 24 0.04 -37.71 17.45
CA ILE A 24 -1.02 -36.99 18.16
C ILE A 24 -0.44 -36.05 19.21
N LEU A 25 0.64 -36.47 19.89
CA LEU A 25 1.34 -35.60 20.84
C LEU A 25 1.88 -34.35 20.19
N GLN A 26 2.45 -34.45 18.99
CA GLN A 26 2.94 -33.29 18.23
C GLN A 26 1.82 -32.33 17.82
N ILE A 27 0.65 -32.89 17.44
CA ILE A 27 -0.54 -32.10 17.13
C ILE A 27 -0.99 -31.32 18.37
N LEU A 28 -1.09 -31.97 19.53
CA LEU A 28 -1.49 -31.32 20.78
C LEU A 28 -0.51 -30.21 21.20
N ILE A 29 0.78 -30.47 21.08
CA ILE A 29 1.81 -29.45 21.38
C ILE A 29 1.75 -28.30 20.39
N GLY A 30 1.61 -28.57 19.09
CA GLY A 30 1.47 -27.53 18.05
C GLY A 30 0.25 -26.64 18.27
N ILE A 31 -0.91 -27.26 18.57
CA ILE A 31 -2.13 -26.51 18.94
C ILE A 31 -1.89 -25.72 20.22
N GLY A 32 -1.23 -26.28 21.23
CA GLY A 32 -0.88 -25.59 22.46
C GLY A 32 -0.02 -24.35 22.21
N ILE A 33 1.01 -24.48 21.40
CA ILE A 33 1.88 -23.36 21.00
C ILE A 33 1.05 -22.27 20.30
N PHE A 34 0.21 -22.65 19.32
CA PHE A 34 -0.63 -21.70 18.60
C PHE A 34 -1.60 -20.96 19.53
N LEU A 35 -2.27 -21.69 20.45
CA LEU A 35 -3.17 -21.10 21.44
C LEU A 35 -2.46 -20.14 22.39
N ILE A 36 -1.23 -20.44 22.81
CA ILE A 36 -0.42 -19.52 23.62
C ILE A 36 -0.21 -18.19 22.87
N PHE A 37 0.22 -18.24 21.61
CA PHE A 37 0.38 -17.04 20.79
C PHE A 37 -0.94 -16.28 20.60
N LEU A 38 -2.05 -17.01 20.43
CA LEU A 38 -3.38 -16.43 20.25
C LEU A 38 -3.87 -15.73 21.53
N ILE A 39 -3.64 -16.31 22.71
CA ILE A 39 -3.99 -15.71 24.01
C ILE A 39 -3.11 -14.48 24.27
N PHE A 40 -1.80 -14.61 24.03
CA PHE A 40 -0.85 -13.53 24.28
C PHE A 40 -0.77 -12.47 23.17
N ARG A 41 -1.56 -12.64 22.07
CA ARG A 41 -1.54 -11.70 20.92
C ARG A 41 -1.70 -10.24 21.34
N GLY A 42 -2.55 -9.97 22.34
CA GLY A 42 -2.79 -8.61 22.81
C GLY A 42 -1.59 -8.01 23.56
N ILE A 43 -0.85 -8.83 24.30
CA ILE A 43 0.35 -8.39 25.03
C ILE A 43 1.48 -8.15 24.03
N ILE A 44 1.72 -9.09 23.13
CA ILE A 44 2.76 -8.99 22.10
C ILE A 44 2.53 -7.76 21.22
N SER A 45 1.28 -7.58 20.75
CA SER A 45 0.89 -6.40 19.97
C SER A 45 1.14 -5.10 20.71
N LYS A 46 0.77 -5.00 21.99
CA LYS A 46 1.04 -3.80 22.82
C LYS A 46 2.54 -3.52 22.97
N VAL A 47 3.36 -4.56 23.11
CA VAL A 47 4.82 -4.39 23.19
C VAL A 47 5.39 -3.86 21.89
N ILE A 48 4.92 -4.40 20.73
CA ILE A 48 5.34 -3.94 19.40
C ILE A 48 4.94 -2.47 19.21
N ILE A 49 3.67 -2.12 19.50
CA ILE A 49 3.16 -0.76 19.34
C ILE A 49 3.93 0.21 20.24
N LYS A 50 4.17 -0.13 21.51
CA LYS A 50 4.99 0.70 22.42
C LYS A 50 6.41 0.92 21.91
N ARG A 51 7.00 -0.07 21.27
CA ARG A 51 8.32 0.07 20.63
C ARG A 51 8.26 1.01 19.43
N LEU A 52 7.23 0.89 18.59
CA LEU A 52 7.00 1.80 17.47
C LEU A 52 6.78 3.23 17.97
N GLU A 53 5.92 3.44 18.98
CA GLU A 53 5.73 4.74 19.61
C GLU A 53 7.03 5.33 20.18
N SER A 54 7.87 4.50 20.81
CA SER A 54 9.15 4.96 21.36
C SER A 54 10.12 5.42 20.27
N ILE A 55 10.07 4.81 19.08
CA ILE A 55 10.86 5.22 17.92
C ILE A 55 10.25 6.49 17.31
N ALA A 56 8.94 6.54 17.19
CA ALA A 56 8.18 7.66 16.67
C ALA A 56 8.38 8.92 17.52
N LYS A 57 8.32 8.85 18.84
CA LYS A 57 8.52 10.00 19.76
C LYS A 57 9.88 10.68 19.65
N ARG A 58 10.84 10.11 18.95
CA ARG A 58 12.11 10.77 18.64
C ARG A 58 12.01 11.80 17.52
N THR A 59 10.90 11.81 16.79
CA THR A 59 10.61 12.71 15.67
C THR A 59 9.34 13.50 16.03
N THR A 60 9.36 14.81 16.02
CA THR A 60 8.30 15.70 16.56
C THR A 60 7.18 15.95 15.52
N ASN A 61 6.68 14.93 14.82
CA ASN A 61 5.69 15.09 13.77
C ASN A 61 4.38 14.35 14.05
N LYS A 62 3.23 14.97 13.73
CA LYS A 62 1.89 14.35 13.75
C LYS A 62 1.77 13.10 12.86
N LEU A 63 2.72 12.87 11.97
CA LEU A 63 2.86 11.69 11.13
C LEU A 63 3.05 10.42 11.97
N ASP A 64 3.73 10.54 13.12
CA ASP A 64 4.11 9.43 13.96
C ASP A 64 2.90 8.75 14.61
N ASP A 65 1.94 9.55 15.10
CA ASP A 65 0.72 9.02 15.70
C ASP A 65 -0.15 8.28 14.69
N THR A 66 -0.23 8.81 13.46
CA THR A 66 -1.00 8.18 12.38
C THR A 66 -0.34 6.88 11.91
N PHE A 67 0.98 6.86 11.83
CA PHE A 67 1.74 5.67 11.49
C PHE A 67 1.57 4.56 12.52
N VAL A 68 1.70 4.88 13.81
CA VAL A 68 1.52 3.92 14.91
C VAL A 68 0.09 3.36 14.90
N LYS A 69 -0.92 4.22 14.72
CA LYS A 69 -2.32 3.80 14.63
C LYS A 69 -2.57 2.90 13.42
N ALA A 70 -1.98 3.21 12.27
CA ALA A 70 -2.07 2.38 11.07
C ALA A 70 -1.46 0.98 11.29
N MET A 71 -0.40 0.88 12.09
CA MET A 71 0.27 -0.38 12.40
C MET A 71 -0.45 -1.26 13.44
N GLU A 72 -1.47 -0.76 14.14
CA GLU A 72 -2.19 -1.57 15.14
C GLU A 72 -2.78 -2.87 14.58
N GLY A 73 -3.39 -2.81 13.39
CA GLY A 73 -3.97 -3.97 12.72
C GLY A 73 -2.92 -5.05 12.42
N PRO A 74 -1.90 -4.76 11.62
CA PRO A 74 -0.82 -5.70 11.33
C PRO A 74 -0.08 -6.19 12.59
N ALA A 75 0.15 -5.33 13.59
CA ALA A 75 0.80 -5.71 14.83
C ALA A 75 -0.01 -6.73 15.67
N ARG A 76 -1.35 -6.71 15.55
CA ARG A 76 -2.23 -7.72 16.17
C ARG A 76 -2.27 -9.03 15.40
N PHE A 77 -2.01 -8.98 14.10
CA PHE A 77 -2.00 -10.16 13.24
C PHE A 77 -0.65 -10.90 13.28
N LEU A 78 0.45 -10.18 13.47
CA LEU A 78 1.80 -10.73 13.49
C LEU A 78 1.99 -11.90 14.49
N PRO A 79 1.50 -11.84 15.76
CA PRO A 79 1.60 -12.98 16.68
C PRO A 79 0.85 -14.23 16.20
N ILE A 80 -0.25 -14.07 15.45
CA ILE A 80 -1.00 -15.18 14.86
C ILE A 80 -0.15 -15.88 13.81
N VAL A 81 0.48 -15.09 12.92
CA VAL A 81 1.37 -15.61 11.88
C VAL A 81 2.57 -16.33 12.50
N LEU A 82 3.22 -15.71 13.50
CA LEU A 82 4.36 -16.31 14.22
C LEU A 82 3.95 -17.58 14.97
N GLY A 83 2.81 -17.56 15.65
CA GLY A 83 2.29 -18.72 16.36
C GLY A 83 2.01 -19.90 15.42
N PHE A 84 1.40 -19.63 14.26
CA PHE A 84 1.16 -20.66 13.26
C PHE A 84 2.47 -21.17 12.64
N PHE A 85 3.41 -20.29 12.36
CA PHE A 85 4.72 -20.66 11.81
C PHE A 85 5.49 -21.57 12.78
N ILE A 86 5.57 -21.19 14.06
CA ILE A 86 6.30 -21.98 15.09
C ILE A 86 5.59 -23.30 15.36
N ALA A 87 4.25 -23.29 15.45
CA ALA A 87 3.46 -24.52 15.62
C ALA A 87 3.66 -25.50 14.46
N SER A 88 3.60 -24.99 13.24
CA SER A 88 3.77 -25.79 12.02
C SER A 88 5.20 -26.32 11.86
N TYR A 89 6.20 -25.57 12.32
CA TYR A 89 7.60 -26.02 12.29
C TYR A 89 7.86 -27.15 13.27
N TYR A 90 7.17 -27.15 14.43
CA TYR A 90 7.30 -28.21 15.44
C TYR A 90 6.63 -29.53 15.00
N MET A 91 5.62 -29.46 14.13
CA MET A 91 4.88 -30.63 13.67
C MET A 91 5.61 -31.33 12.52
N SER A 92 5.78 -32.64 12.62
CA SER A 92 6.38 -33.47 11.56
C SER A 92 5.31 -33.91 10.58
N PHE A 93 5.05 -33.09 9.56
CA PHE A 93 4.10 -33.42 8.49
C PHE A 93 4.69 -34.43 7.51
N SER A 94 3.83 -35.23 6.86
CA SER A 94 4.19 -35.97 5.64
C SER A 94 4.57 -34.99 4.53
N ASP A 95 5.28 -35.46 3.50
CA ASP A 95 5.77 -34.57 2.42
C ASP A 95 4.64 -33.75 1.77
N ASP A 96 3.48 -34.37 1.50
CA ASP A 96 2.33 -33.69 0.93
C ASP A 96 1.72 -32.66 1.93
N GLY A 97 1.61 -33.04 3.19
CA GLY A 97 1.11 -32.15 4.26
C GLY A 97 2.03 -30.96 4.47
N ARG A 98 3.34 -31.17 4.39
CA ARG A 98 4.34 -30.11 4.52
C ARG A 98 4.24 -29.08 3.41
N ALA A 99 4.06 -29.52 2.15
CA ALA A 99 3.88 -28.62 1.03
C ALA A 99 2.68 -27.68 1.22
N ILE A 100 1.56 -28.19 1.73
CA ILE A 100 0.35 -27.39 2.00
C ILE A 100 0.61 -26.41 3.14
N VAL A 101 1.21 -26.86 4.25
CA VAL A 101 1.49 -26.03 5.41
C VAL A 101 2.50 -24.92 5.07
N ASP A 102 3.52 -25.23 4.29
CA ASP A 102 4.50 -24.23 3.81
C ASP A 102 3.81 -23.18 2.92
N THR A 103 2.88 -23.60 2.07
CA THR A 103 2.09 -22.70 1.24
C THR A 103 1.22 -21.79 2.11
N ILE A 104 0.57 -22.31 3.16
CA ILE A 104 -0.21 -21.52 4.11
C ILE A 104 0.69 -20.53 4.87
N ASN A 105 1.86 -20.97 5.34
CA ASN A 105 2.83 -20.09 6.02
C ASN A 105 3.25 -18.93 5.12
N ARG A 106 3.64 -19.23 3.87
CA ARG A 106 3.99 -18.20 2.87
C ARG A 106 2.82 -17.26 2.61
N THR A 107 1.60 -17.78 2.51
CA THR A 107 0.38 -17.00 2.31
C THR A 107 0.15 -16.03 3.47
N LEU A 108 0.25 -16.48 4.72
CA LEU A 108 0.06 -15.64 5.90
C LEU A 108 1.11 -14.53 5.99
N ILE A 109 2.38 -14.85 5.69
CA ILE A 109 3.47 -13.87 5.65
C ILE A 109 3.22 -12.85 4.53
N THR A 110 2.82 -13.30 3.34
CA THR A 110 2.51 -12.43 2.19
C THR A 110 1.35 -11.47 2.53
N ILE A 111 0.27 -11.99 3.10
CA ILE A 111 -0.85 -11.17 3.56
C ILE A 111 -0.38 -10.12 4.58
N LEU A 112 0.43 -10.52 5.57
CA LEU A 112 0.97 -9.59 6.57
C LEU A 112 1.79 -8.48 5.92
N ILE A 113 2.70 -8.81 5.00
CA ILE A 113 3.56 -7.85 4.30
C ILE A 113 2.71 -6.85 3.50
N PHE A 114 1.80 -7.34 2.66
CA PHE A 114 0.94 -6.46 1.85
C PHE A 114 -0.02 -5.65 2.71
N TRP A 115 -0.49 -6.19 3.84
CA TRP A 115 -1.30 -5.42 4.80
C TRP A 115 -0.49 -4.27 5.42
N VAL A 116 0.75 -4.52 5.84
CA VAL A 116 1.65 -3.47 6.34
C VAL A 116 1.85 -2.39 5.29
N ILE A 117 2.18 -2.77 4.04
CA ILE A 117 2.38 -1.82 2.94
C ILE A 117 1.11 -1.01 2.69
N HIS A 118 -0.07 -1.65 2.66
CA HIS A 118 -1.36 -0.99 2.48
C HIS A 118 -1.64 0.04 3.59
N GLN A 119 -1.29 -0.26 4.83
CA GLN A 119 -1.50 0.64 5.96
C GLN A 119 -0.53 1.84 5.97
N ILE A 120 0.68 1.68 5.44
CA ILE A 120 1.68 2.77 5.33
C ILE A 120 1.22 3.87 4.35
N ILE A 121 0.33 3.55 3.40
CA ILE A 121 -0.16 4.54 2.42
C ILE A 121 -0.90 5.69 3.12
N GLU A 122 -1.63 5.41 4.19
CA GLU A 122 -2.42 6.42 4.89
C GLU A 122 -1.57 7.51 5.56
N PRO A 123 -0.52 7.19 6.33
CA PRO A 123 0.45 8.17 6.79
C PRO A 123 1.12 8.99 5.68
N VAL A 124 1.41 8.37 4.53
CA VAL A 124 1.98 9.07 3.37
C VAL A 124 1.05 10.16 2.84
N SER A 125 -0.26 10.00 2.97
CA SER A 125 -1.24 11.03 2.57
C SER A 125 -1.04 12.35 3.33
N TYR A 126 -0.58 12.31 4.58
CA TYR A 126 -0.28 13.50 5.38
C TYR A 126 0.94 14.26 4.85
N ILE A 127 1.93 13.55 4.29
CA ILE A 127 3.09 14.18 3.65
C ILE A 127 2.63 14.91 2.39
N LEU A 128 1.74 14.30 1.61
CA LEU A 128 1.19 14.89 0.40
C LEU A 128 0.24 16.06 0.70
N SER A 129 -0.44 16.07 1.85
CA SER A 129 -1.29 17.20 2.24
C SER A 129 -0.49 18.50 2.51
N GLY A 130 0.82 18.42 2.75
CA GLY A 130 1.71 19.58 2.75
C GLY A 130 1.87 20.25 1.38
N LEU A 131 1.44 19.59 0.30
CA LEU A 131 1.41 20.08 -1.07
C LEU A 131 0.06 20.71 -1.46
N ASP A 132 -0.79 21.07 -0.50
CA ASP A 132 -2.13 21.65 -0.71
C ASP A 132 -2.13 22.90 -1.61
N LYS A 133 -0.97 23.54 -1.79
CA LYS A 133 -0.78 24.68 -2.71
C LYS A 133 -0.75 24.25 -4.18
N LEU A 134 -0.47 22.99 -4.47
CA LEU A 134 -0.28 22.46 -5.83
C LEU A 134 -1.35 21.44 -6.21
N LEU A 135 -1.90 20.72 -5.24
CA LEU A 135 -2.84 19.62 -5.45
C LEU A 135 -4.10 19.85 -4.59
N THR A 136 -5.27 19.65 -5.17
CA THR A 136 -6.52 19.70 -4.40
C THR A 136 -6.62 18.46 -3.51
N ARG A 137 -7.32 18.59 -2.37
CA ARG A 137 -7.51 17.47 -1.43
C ARG A 137 -8.20 16.28 -2.08
N GLU A 138 -9.10 16.54 -3.03
CA GLU A 138 -9.80 15.51 -3.80
C GLU A 138 -8.82 14.69 -4.65
N LEU A 139 -7.88 15.33 -5.33
CA LEU A 139 -6.85 14.66 -6.12
C LEU A 139 -5.95 13.78 -5.26
N ILE A 140 -5.52 14.28 -4.11
CA ILE A 140 -4.73 13.48 -3.14
C ILE A 140 -5.54 12.27 -2.71
N GLY A 141 -6.82 12.44 -2.37
CA GLY A 141 -7.72 11.35 -2.00
C GLY A 141 -7.86 10.28 -3.10
N TRP A 142 -7.96 10.69 -4.36
CA TRP A 142 -8.00 9.77 -5.50
C TRP A 142 -6.70 9.00 -5.69
N ILE A 143 -5.55 9.66 -5.59
CA ILE A 143 -4.22 9.03 -5.70
C ILE A 143 -4.06 7.96 -4.61
N ILE A 144 -4.38 8.29 -3.35
CA ILE A 144 -4.29 7.36 -2.22
C ILE A 144 -5.20 6.15 -2.41
N LYS A 145 -6.45 6.35 -2.84
CA LYS A 145 -7.38 5.25 -3.13
C LYS A 145 -6.86 4.35 -4.25
N SER A 146 -6.37 4.94 -5.33
CA SER A 146 -5.82 4.19 -6.45
C SER A 146 -4.60 3.36 -6.03
N LEU A 147 -3.72 3.94 -5.21
CA LEU A 147 -2.54 3.25 -4.69
C LEU A 147 -2.93 2.10 -3.74
N LYS A 148 -3.92 2.30 -2.86
CA LYS A 148 -4.46 1.24 -2.00
C LYS A 148 -5.05 0.08 -2.82
N ILE A 149 -5.82 0.38 -3.87
CA ILE A 149 -6.39 -0.63 -4.77
C ILE A 149 -5.27 -1.39 -5.50
N LEU A 150 -4.26 -0.68 -6.00
CA LEU A 150 -3.13 -1.29 -6.69
C LEU A 150 -2.39 -2.27 -5.77
N ILE A 151 -2.07 -1.88 -4.53
CA ILE A 151 -1.38 -2.74 -3.56
C ILE A 151 -2.25 -3.94 -3.19
N PHE A 152 -3.57 -3.75 -3.03
CA PHE A 152 -4.49 -4.85 -2.78
C PHE A 152 -4.50 -5.87 -3.92
N ILE A 153 -4.55 -5.40 -5.18
CA ILE A 153 -4.51 -6.27 -6.36
C ILE A 153 -3.17 -7.03 -6.43
N LEU A 154 -2.05 -6.35 -6.19
CA LEU A 154 -0.73 -6.98 -6.17
C LEU A 154 -0.60 -8.02 -5.05
N GLY A 155 -1.12 -7.73 -3.86
CA GLY A 155 -1.14 -8.67 -2.74
C GLY A 155 -2.00 -9.91 -3.03
N LEU A 156 -3.18 -9.70 -3.61
CA LEU A 156 -4.06 -10.79 -4.03
C LEU A 156 -3.37 -11.65 -5.12
N ALA A 157 -2.76 -11.01 -6.10
CA ALA A 157 -2.02 -11.68 -7.15
C ALA A 157 -0.88 -12.53 -6.57
N ALA A 158 -0.08 -11.97 -5.66
CA ALA A 158 1.00 -12.70 -4.98
C ALA A 158 0.49 -13.94 -4.21
N VAL A 159 -0.65 -13.82 -3.52
CA VAL A 159 -1.29 -14.96 -2.83
C VAL A 159 -1.74 -16.02 -3.85
N LEU A 160 -2.40 -15.63 -4.93
CA LEU A 160 -2.86 -16.57 -5.96
C LEU A 160 -1.70 -17.34 -6.60
N GLU A 161 -0.55 -16.68 -6.80
CA GLU A 161 0.66 -17.31 -7.34
C GLU A 161 1.21 -18.41 -6.43
N LEU A 162 1.17 -18.20 -5.10
CA LEU A 162 1.56 -19.22 -4.13
C LEU A 162 0.70 -20.48 -4.22
N TRP A 163 -0.55 -20.35 -4.65
CA TRP A 163 -1.49 -21.44 -4.86
C TRP A 163 -1.43 -22.02 -6.28
N GLY A 164 -0.40 -21.66 -7.06
CA GLY A 164 -0.16 -22.20 -8.40
C GLY A 164 -0.99 -21.57 -9.51
N ILE A 165 -1.74 -20.51 -9.24
CA ILE A 165 -2.48 -19.76 -10.26
C ILE A 165 -1.50 -18.85 -10.99
N LYS A 166 -1.31 -19.07 -12.29
CA LYS A 166 -0.41 -18.28 -13.13
C LYS A 166 -0.98 -16.87 -13.31
N ILE A 167 -0.44 -15.90 -12.58
CA ILE A 167 -0.86 -14.49 -12.66
C ILE A 167 -0.11 -13.68 -13.72
N GLY A 168 0.95 -14.24 -14.32
CA GLY A 168 1.72 -13.58 -15.37
C GLY A 168 0.87 -12.94 -16.47
N PRO A 169 -0.10 -13.65 -17.08
CA PRO A 169 -1.00 -13.08 -18.08
C PRO A 169 -1.84 -11.89 -17.55
N ILE A 170 -2.25 -11.93 -16.29
CA ILE A 170 -3.04 -10.86 -15.65
C ILE A 170 -2.16 -9.62 -15.46
N ILE A 171 -0.93 -9.81 -14.95
CA ILE A 171 0.03 -8.70 -14.79
C ILE A 171 0.40 -8.09 -16.14
N ALA A 172 0.62 -8.93 -17.16
CA ALA A 172 0.90 -8.46 -18.52
C ALA A 172 -0.25 -7.62 -19.08
N GLY A 173 -1.51 -8.05 -18.86
CA GLY A 173 -2.70 -7.30 -19.25
C GLY A 173 -2.81 -5.96 -18.51
N LEU A 174 -2.57 -5.93 -17.22
CA LEU A 174 -2.52 -4.69 -16.42
C LEU A 174 -1.39 -3.77 -16.88
N GLY A 175 -0.22 -4.33 -17.26
CA GLY A 175 0.89 -3.57 -17.82
C GLY A 175 0.52 -2.91 -19.15
N LEU A 176 -0.12 -3.65 -20.05
CA LEU A 176 -0.60 -3.11 -21.33
C LEU A 176 -1.66 -2.02 -21.13
N PHE A 177 -2.59 -2.22 -20.18
CA PHE A 177 -3.56 -1.20 -19.79
C PHE A 177 -2.85 0.05 -19.24
N GLY A 178 -1.81 -0.12 -18.40
CA GLY A 178 -0.99 0.98 -17.89
C GLY A 178 -0.30 1.77 -19.01
N VAL A 179 0.22 1.09 -20.03
CA VAL A 179 0.80 1.74 -21.23
C VAL A 179 -0.27 2.54 -21.99
N ALA A 180 -1.47 1.99 -22.19
CA ALA A 180 -2.56 2.72 -22.85
C ALA A 180 -2.96 3.98 -22.10
N VAL A 181 -3.07 3.91 -20.75
CA VAL A 181 -3.34 5.07 -19.90
C VAL A 181 -2.20 6.10 -19.98
N ALA A 182 -0.94 5.65 -19.96
CA ALA A 182 0.22 6.53 -20.05
C ALA A 182 0.26 7.28 -21.39
N LEU A 183 -0.05 6.60 -22.50
CA LEU A 183 -0.14 7.24 -23.81
C LEU A 183 -1.29 8.25 -23.88
N GLY A 184 -2.45 7.93 -23.28
CA GLY A 184 -3.58 8.86 -23.20
C GLY A 184 -3.27 10.11 -22.33
N ALA A 185 -2.42 9.97 -21.32
CA ALA A 185 -2.02 11.06 -20.44
C ALA A 185 -0.74 11.79 -20.89
N GLN A 186 -0.13 11.41 -22.01
CA GLN A 186 1.17 11.92 -22.45
C GLN A 186 1.23 13.44 -22.54
N ASP A 187 0.22 14.07 -23.10
CA ASP A 187 0.21 15.54 -23.28
C ASP A 187 -0.01 16.27 -21.95
N LEU A 188 -0.77 15.68 -21.03
CA LEU A 188 -0.89 16.19 -19.66
C LEU A 188 0.48 16.20 -18.95
N PHE A 189 1.23 15.11 -19.04
CA PHE A 189 2.57 15.04 -18.45
C PHE A 189 3.55 16.02 -19.09
N LYS A 190 3.53 16.17 -20.43
CA LYS A 190 4.36 17.18 -21.12
C LYS A 190 4.09 18.59 -20.60
N ASN A 191 2.82 18.96 -20.49
CA ASN A 191 2.42 20.30 -20.01
C ASN A 191 2.81 20.50 -18.53
N LEU A 192 2.64 19.46 -17.69
CA LEU A 192 3.03 19.52 -16.29
C LEU A 192 4.55 19.71 -16.14
N ILE A 193 5.34 18.90 -16.86
CA ILE A 193 6.81 18.99 -16.83
C ILE A 193 7.27 20.35 -17.34
N SER A 194 6.69 20.85 -18.43
CA SER A 194 7.00 22.18 -18.97
C SER A 194 6.69 23.28 -17.96
N GLY A 195 5.55 23.19 -17.25
CA GLY A 195 5.19 24.13 -16.20
C GLY A 195 6.17 24.10 -15.01
N ILE A 196 6.55 22.89 -14.56
CA ILE A 196 7.56 22.74 -13.50
C ILE A 196 8.91 23.29 -13.93
N LEU A 197 9.33 23.02 -15.17
CA LEU A 197 10.61 23.51 -15.71
C LEU A 197 10.67 25.04 -15.72
N VAL A 198 9.59 25.69 -16.14
CA VAL A 198 9.47 27.16 -16.10
C VAL A 198 9.62 27.70 -14.68
N LEU A 199 9.02 27.03 -13.69
CA LEU A 199 9.11 27.41 -12.27
C LEU A 199 10.54 27.21 -11.71
N VAL A 200 11.19 26.10 -12.07
CA VAL A 200 12.55 25.77 -11.60
C VAL A 200 13.59 26.67 -12.24
N GLU A 201 13.50 26.90 -13.54
CA GLU A 201 14.45 27.76 -14.27
C GLU A 201 14.29 29.24 -13.93
N LYS A 202 13.22 29.64 -13.24
CA LYS A 202 12.93 31.04 -12.85
C LYS A 202 13.12 32.04 -14.01
N ARG A 203 12.89 31.60 -15.26
CA ARG A 203 13.05 32.41 -16.46
C ARG A 203 12.13 33.63 -16.49
N PHE A 204 11.02 33.58 -15.74
CA PHE A 204 10.07 34.68 -15.61
C PHE A 204 9.94 35.06 -14.14
N LYS A 205 10.28 36.31 -13.78
CA LYS A 205 9.97 36.91 -12.49
C LYS A 205 8.60 37.58 -12.58
N ILE A 206 7.87 37.58 -11.46
CA ILE A 206 6.63 38.37 -11.35
C ILE A 206 6.99 39.83 -11.60
N GLY A 207 6.52 40.39 -12.71
CA GLY A 207 6.85 41.77 -13.14
C GLY A 207 7.69 41.85 -14.43
N ASP A 208 8.20 40.75 -14.96
CA ASP A 208 8.81 40.75 -16.30
C ASP A 208 7.68 40.89 -17.34
N SER A 209 7.47 42.12 -17.80
CA SER A 209 6.77 42.34 -19.04
C SER A 209 7.59 41.69 -20.15
N GLY A 210 7.01 40.71 -20.87
CA GLY A 210 7.68 40.01 -21.98
C GLY A 210 8.07 40.90 -23.14
N GLY A 211 8.85 41.93 -22.83
CA GLY A 211 9.51 42.79 -23.79
C GLY A 211 10.72 42.07 -24.37
N ARG A 212 10.66 41.69 -25.63
CA ARG A 212 11.83 41.33 -26.42
C ARG A 212 12.83 42.49 -26.42
N GLU A 213 13.65 42.60 -25.40
CA GLU A 213 14.89 43.36 -25.50
C GLU A 213 15.97 42.42 -26.05
N GLY A 214 16.28 42.55 -27.34
CA GLY A 214 17.39 41.82 -27.95
C GLY A 214 17.19 41.40 -29.40
N GLY A 215 16.42 42.12 -30.19
CA GLY A 215 16.44 41.99 -31.66
C GLY A 215 17.25 43.11 -32.29
N PRO A 216 18.17 42.85 -33.27
CA PRO A 216 18.90 43.89 -33.95
C PRO A 216 17.93 44.69 -34.83
N ARG A 217 17.84 45.99 -34.52
CA ARG A 217 17.28 47.08 -35.33
C ARG A 217 15.79 46.98 -35.72
N GLY A 218 14.98 47.72 -34.98
CA GLY A 218 14.05 48.64 -35.61
C GLY A 218 12.88 48.07 -36.40
N LEU A 219 12.25 46.95 -35.97
CA LEU A 219 10.92 46.63 -36.43
C LEU A 219 9.89 47.27 -35.48
N LYS A 220 9.49 48.52 -35.78
CA LYS A 220 8.25 49.09 -35.28
C LYS A 220 7.11 48.16 -35.77
N VAL A 221 6.67 47.26 -34.90
CA VAL A 221 5.38 46.58 -35.13
C VAL A 221 4.31 47.65 -35.01
N ARG A 222 3.90 48.16 -36.14
CA ARG A 222 2.74 49.05 -36.27
C ARG A 222 1.55 48.27 -35.77
N SER A 223 1.08 48.58 -34.57
CA SER A 223 -0.17 48.05 -34.03
C SER A 223 -1.25 48.24 -35.07
N ARG A 224 -1.80 47.17 -35.61
CA ARG A 224 -2.88 47.17 -36.61
C ARG A 224 -4.24 47.49 -35.98
N TYR A 225 -4.27 47.73 -34.69
CA TYR A 225 -5.45 48.15 -33.96
C TYR A 225 -5.30 49.64 -33.62
N PRO A 226 -6.23 50.49 -34.03
CA PRO A 226 -6.27 51.88 -33.61
C PRO A 226 -6.37 51.91 -32.09
N ALA A 227 -5.64 52.84 -31.43
CA ALA A 227 -5.76 53.09 -30.02
C ALA A 227 -7.26 53.28 -29.69
N VAL A 228 -7.76 52.49 -28.77
CA VAL A 228 -9.13 52.66 -28.26
C VAL A 228 -9.16 54.02 -27.59
N PRO A 229 -10.01 54.98 -28.01
CA PRO A 229 -10.09 56.27 -27.38
C PRO A 229 -10.48 56.12 -25.92
N ASP A 230 -9.88 56.93 -25.02
CA ASP A 230 -10.10 56.95 -23.56
C ASP A 230 -11.53 57.33 -23.14
N ALA A 231 -12.48 57.33 -24.09
CA ALA A 231 -13.90 57.66 -23.87
C ALA A 231 -14.72 56.62 -23.09
N TRP A 232 -14.14 55.45 -22.81
CA TRP A 232 -14.89 54.36 -22.11
C TRP A 232 -14.78 54.42 -20.58
N HIS A 233 -13.99 55.33 -20.01
CA HIS A 233 -13.86 55.50 -18.56
C HIS A 233 -14.73 56.64 -17.96
N ALA A 234 -15.52 57.32 -18.76
CA ALA A 234 -16.46 58.32 -18.23
C ALA A 234 -17.82 57.61 -18.03
N GLY A 235 -18.00 57.11 -16.84
CA GLY A 235 -19.28 56.58 -16.40
C GLY A 235 -20.35 57.63 -16.38
N GLN A 236 -21.48 57.32 -16.99
CA GLN A 236 -22.76 57.92 -16.65
C GLN A 236 -23.84 56.86 -16.84
N TRP A 237 -24.11 56.14 -15.76
CA TRP A 237 -25.42 55.55 -15.56
C TRP A 237 -26.09 56.42 -14.50
N SER A 238 -26.78 57.45 -14.90
CA SER A 238 -27.77 58.13 -14.12
C SER A 238 -29.04 58.21 -14.97
N SER A 239 -30.00 57.38 -14.67
CA SER A 239 -31.46 57.58 -14.58
C SER A 239 -32.17 56.24 -14.70
#